data_0acd22af60bde06c066da7d8e4e35bc8
#
_entry.id   0acd22af60bde06c066da7d8e4e35bc8
#
_cell.length_a   1.000
_cell.length_b   1.000
_cell.length_c   1.000
_cell.angle_alpha   90.00
_cell.angle_beta   90.00
_cell.angle_gamma   90.00
#
_symmetry.space_group_name_H-M   'P 1'
#
loop_
_entity.id
_entity.type
_entity.pdbx_description
1 polymer ?
#
loop_
_entity_poly.entity_id
_entity_poly.type
_entity_poly.pdbx_seq_one_letter_code
_entity_poly.pdbx_strand_id
1 'polypeptide(L)' 'MKTFLVEHKDYDKPPIRVTLHHPPYEDENILNKTGWKVKDVTITETTPEEQK' A
#
# COMPACT_ATOMS: atom_id res chain seq x y z
N MET A 1 -13.42 3.81 -2.86
CA MET A 1 -12.01 3.86 -3.25
C MET A 1 -11.15 4.23 -2.06
N LYS A 2 -10.09 3.49 -1.83
CA LYS A 2 -9.18 3.75 -0.73
C LYS A 2 -7.75 3.70 -1.21
N THR A 3 -6.92 4.59 -0.66
CA THR A 3 -5.51 4.65 -0.98
C THR A 3 -4.69 4.28 0.25
N PHE A 4 -3.66 3.50 0.02
CA PHE A 4 -2.79 3.01 1.09
C PHE A 4 -1.35 3.31 0.76
N LEU A 5 -0.57 3.63 1.80
CA LEU A 5 0.86 3.79 1.67
C LEU A 5 1.53 2.52 2.15
N VAL A 6 2.29 1.88 1.27
CA VAL A 6 2.98 0.64 1.57
C VAL A 6 4.46 0.93 1.70
N GLU A 7 4.99 0.75 2.90
CA GLU A 7 6.40 1.02 3.17
C GLU A 7 7.12 -0.30 3.40
N HIS A 8 8.15 -0.55 2.60
CA HIS A 8 8.97 -1.74 2.79
C HIS A 8 9.99 -1.48 3.89
N LYS A 9 10.28 -2.50 4.70
CA LYS A 9 11.26 -2.35 5.76
C LYS A 9 12.69 -2.23 5.25
N ASP A 10 12.90 -2.57 3.99
CA ASP A 10 14.20 -2.47 3.35
C ASP A 10 14.38 -1.04 2.84
N TYR A 11 15.44 -0.37 3.28
CA TYR A 11 15.65 1.02 2.91
C TYR A 11 15.87 1.24 1.43
N ASP A 12 16.27 0.20 0.70
CA ASP A 12 16.50 0.33 -0.72
C ASP A 12 15.22 0.46 -1.50
N LYS A 13 14.07 0.24 -0.87
CA LYS A 13 12.79 0.24 -1.57
C LYS A 13 11.96 1.44 -1.12
N PRO A 14 11.64 2.35 -2.06
CA PRO A 14 10.82 3.51 -1.71
C PRO A 14 9.39 3.10 -1.42
N PRO A 15 8.67 3.89 -0.63
CA PRO A 15 7.26 3.60 -0.37
C PRO A 15 6.44 3.73 -1.65
N ILE A 16 5.38 2.94 -1.73
CA ILE A 16 4.50 2.91 -2.89
C ILE A 16 3.08 3.20 -2.44
N ARG A 17 2.36 4.00 -3.22
CA ARG A 17 0.94 4.20 -2.99
C ARG A 17 0.14 3.22 -3.82
N VAL A 18 -0.84 2.59 -3.18
CA VAL A 18 -1.72 1.63 -3.84
C VAL A 18 -3.15 2.08 -3.63
N THR A 19 -3.90 2.18 -4.72
CA THR A 19 -5.32 2.56 -4.66
C THR A 19 -6.16 1.37 -5.07
N LEU A 20 -7.13 1.03 -4.23
CA LEU A 20 -8.09 -0.02 -4.53
C LEU A 20 -9.45 0.63 -4.72
N HIS A 21 -10.11 0.29 -5.81
CA HIS A 21 -11.39 0.90 -6.16
C HIS A 21 -12.58 0.17 -5.57
N HIS A 22 -12.38 -1.09 -5.18
CA HIS A 22 -13.46 -1.92 -4.68
C HIS A 22 -12.98 -2.77 -3.51
N PRO A 23 -13.86 -3.04 -2.53
CA PRO A 23 -13.51 -3.97 -1.45
C PRO A 23 -13.36 -5.38 -2.01
N PRO A 24 -12.73 -6.28 -1.27
CA PRO A 24 -12.17 -6.05 0.07
C PRO A 24 -10.84 -5.30 0.03
N TYR A 25 -10.62 -4.45 1.05
CA TYR A 25 -9.38 -3.69 1.17
C TYR A 25 -8.42 -4.44 2.08
N GLU A 26 -8.05 -5.63 1.67
CA GLU A 26 -7.18 -6.49 2.46
C GLU A 26 -5.73 -6.33 2.06
N ASP A 27 -4.85 -6.65 3.00
CA ASP A 27 -3.42 -6.52 2.75
C ASP A 27 -2.99 -7.29 1.51
N GLU A 28 -3.54 -8.49 1.33
CA GLU A 28 -3.18 -9.29 0.16
C GLU A 28 -3.54 -8.58 -1.14
N ASN A 29 -4.73 -7.97 -1.17
CA ASN A 29 -5.14 -7.26 -2.37
C ASN A 29 -4.28 -6.04 -2.64
N ILE A 30 -3.87 -5.36 -1.58
CA ILE A 30 -3.01 -4.21 -1.69
C ILE A 30 -1.65 -4.63 -2.25
N LEU A 31 -1.10 -5.70 -1.71
CA LEU A 31 0.25 -6.12 -2.07
C LEU A 31 0.32 -6.83 -3.41
N ASN A 32 -0.82 -7.32 -3.92
CA ASN A 32 -0.84 -7.90 -5.26
C ASN A 32 -0.35 -6.91 -6.30
N LYS A 33 -0.47 -5.62 -6.03
CA LYS A 33 -0.03 -4.60 -6.97
C LYS A 33 1.43 -4.27 -6.82
N THR A 34 2.03 -4.65 -5.70
CA THR A 34 3.44 -4.35 -5.43
C THR A 34 4.34 -5.55 -5.64
N GLY A 35 3.80 -6.74 -5.45
CA GLY A 35 4.58 -7.96 -5.48
C GLY A 35 5.32 -8.25 -4.19
N TRP A 36 5.14 -7.41 -3.17
CA TRP A 36 5.81 -7.60 -1.88
C TRP A 36 4.98 -8.50 -0.98
N LYS A 37 5.59 -8.95 0.12
CA LYS A 37 4.93 -9.81 1.10
C LYS A 37 4.51 -9.00 2.32
N VAL A 38 3.38 -9.39 2.90
CA VAL A 38 2.80 -8.66 4.03
C VAL A 38 3.80 -8.51 5.17
N LYS A 39 4.56 -9.55 5.45
CA LYS A 39 5.49 -9.55 6.59
C LYS A 39 6.65 -8.59 6.41
N ASP A 40 6.89 -8.12 5.20
CA ASP A 40 8.04 -7.28 4.90
C ASP A 40 7.69 -5.81 4.78
N VAL A 41 6.42 -5.48 4.95
CA VAL A 41 5.97 -4.10 4.71
C VAL A 41 5.06 -3.63 5.83
N THR A 42 4.89 -2.31 5.89
CA THR A 42 3.91 -1.67 6.75
C THR A 42 2.91 -0.95 5.85
N ILE A 43 1.64 -1.22 6.06
CA ILE A 43 0.57 -0.65 5.25
C ILE A 43 -0.20 0.35 6.11
N THR A 44 -0.33 1.57 5.60
CA THR A 44 -1.06 2.64 6.29
C THR A 44 -2.11 3.20 5.34
N GLU A 45 -3.34 3.31 5.83
CA GLU A 45 -4.38 3.93 5.01
C GLU A 45 -4.15 5.43 4.95
N THR A 46 -4.26 5.99 3.76
CA THR A 46 -4.08 7.42 3.57
C THR A 46 -5.19 7.91 2.63
N THR A 47 -5.32 9.20 2.49
CA THR A 47 -6.31 9.77 1.59
C THR A 47 -5.64 10.35 0.36
N PRO A 48 -6.32 10.30 -0.79
CA PRO A 48 -5.73 10.84 -2.02
C PRO A 48 -5.36 12.32 -1.90
N GLU A 49 -6.09 13.05 -1.10
CA GLU A 49 -5.84 14.49 -0.95
C GLU A 49 -4.49 14.79 -0.34
N GLU A 50 -3.92 13.86 0.38
CA GLU A 50 -2.62 14.07 1.01
C GLU A 50 -1.49 14.14 0.00
N GLN A 51 -1.79 13.86 -1.24
CA GLN A 51 -0.76 13.85 -2.26
C GLN A 51 -0.37 15.24 -2.75
N LYS A 52 -1.07 16.22 -2.34
CA LYS A 52 -0.81 17.59 -2.80
C LYS A 52 0.47 18.16 -2.25
#